data_b75c960fb8cb54f853f7f27349057d97
#
_entry.id   b75c960fb8cb54f853f7f27349057d97
#
_cell.length_a   1.000
_cell.length_b   1.000
_cell.length_c   1.000
_cell.angle_alpha   90.00
_cell.angle_beta   90.00
_cell.angle_gamma   90.00
#
_symmetry.space_group_name_H-M   'P 1'
#
loop_
_entity.id
_entity.type
_entity.pdbx_description
1 polymer ?
#
loop_
_entity_poly.entity_id
_entity_poly.type
_entity_poly.pdbx_seq_one_letter_code
_entity_poly.pdbx_strand_id
1 'polypeptide(L)'
;MLYLVERKKVVIVGIPGVGKTSLVTRIVELINAQKHCASVHSYGTVMMDEAANNQVSDRDNLRHLPVSQQKELQKQAAKKIAELTDDVVFVDTHAFISTDEGFYPGLPYHVIQILEPTHLIAISARPEEIYNRRMKDDSRNRDK
;
A
#
# COMPACT_ATOMS: atom_id res chain seq x y z
N MET A 1 19.42 18.04 -24.25
CA MET A 1 19.44 18.11 -22.77
C MET A 1 18.47 17.04 -22.24
N LEU A 2 19.00 15.95 -21.76
CA LEU A 2 18.19 14.92 -21.09
C LEU A 2 17.78 15.49 -19.73
N TYR A 3 16.55 15.94 -19.61
CA TYR A 3 15.97 16.19 -18.30
C TYR A 3 15.87 14.82 -17.62
N LEU A 4 16.72 14.58 -16.63
CA LEU A 4 16.53 13.49 -15.69
C LEU A 4 15.20 13.76 -15.00
N VAL A 5 14.17 13.04 -15.42
CA VAL A 5 12.89 13.07 -14.71
C VAL A 5 13.18 12.49 -13.32
N GLU A 6 13.12 13.35 -12.32
CA GLU A 6 13.30 12.92 -10.94
C GLU A 6 12.15 11.98 -10.57
N ARG A 7 12.46 10.70 -10.42
CA ARG A 7 11.47 9.68 -10.08
C ARG A 7 10.80 10.00 -8.75
N LYS A 8 9.50 9.84 -8.69
CA LYS A 8 8.72 10.08 -7.48
C LYS A 8 8.17 8.76 -6.93
N LYS A 9 8.39 8.52 -5.66
CA LYS A 9 7.74 7.45 -4.89
C LYS A 9 6.77 8.08 -3.92
N VAL A 10 5.49 7.87 -4.15
CA VAL A 10 4.40 8.50 -3.40
C VAL A 10 3.69 7.43 -2.58
N VAL A 11 3.87 7.47 -1.27
CA VAL A 11 3.16 6.58 -0.36
C VAL A 11 1.83 7.20 0.01
N ILE A 12 0.75 6.46 -0.18
CA ILE A 12 -0.61 6.87 0.17
C ILE A 12 -1.13 5.99 1.29
N VAL A 13 -1.49 6.61 2.41
CA VAL A 13 -2.05 5.94 3.57
C VAL A 13 -3.48 6.39 3.85
N GLY A 14 -4.24 5.53 4.45
CA GLY A 14 -5.62 5.78 4.89
C GLY A 14 -6.26 4.48 5.32
N ILE A 15 -7.33 4.56 6.11
CA ILE A 15 -8.04 3.37 6.56
C ILE A 15 -8.83 2.73 5.42
N PRO A 16 -9.13 1.41 5.49
CA PRO A 16 -9.97 0.74 4.51
C PRO A 16 -11.34 1.43 4.37
N GLY A 17 -11.81 1.63 3.13
CA GLY A 17 -13.09 2.29 2.86
C GLY A 17 -13.02 3.82 2.71
N VAL A 18 -11.84 4.43 2.86
CA VAL A 18 -11.66 5.88 2.69
C VAL A 18 -11.69 6.35 1.23
N GLY A 19 -11.51 5.43 0.26
CA GLY A 19 -11.54 5.73 -1.17
C GLY A 19 -10.14 5.85 -1.82
N LYS A 20 -9.08 5.34 -1.18
CA LYS A 20 -7.71 5.39 -1.73
C LYS A 20 -7.61 4.83 -3.14
N THR A 21 -8.08 3.61 -3.35
CA THR A 21 -7.93 2.90 -4.63
C THR A 21 -8.53 3.69 -5.79
N SER A 22 -9.76 4.19 -5.64
CA SER A 22 -10.44 4.97 -6.68
C SER A 22 -9.69 6.26 -7.01
N LEU A 23 -9.21 6.96 -5.98
CA LEU A 23 -8.46 8.20 -6.14
C LEU A 23 -7.13 7.96 -6.87
N VAL A 24 -6.35 6.98 -6.41
CA VAL A 24 -5.02 6.69 -6.97
C VAL A 24 -5.12 6.20 -8.41
N THR A 25 -6.09 5.34 -8.72
CA THR A 25 -6.34 4.88 -10.09
C THR A 25 -6.58 6.07 -11.03
N ARG A 26 -7.42 7.01 -10.60
CA ARG A 26 -7.69 8.21 -11.40
C ARG A 26 -6.47 9.10 -11.59
N ILE A 27 -5.65 9.26 -10.55
CA ILE A 27 -4.40 10.02 -10.65
C ILE A 27 -3.42 9.37 -11.64
N VAL A 28 -3.25 8.06 -11.56
CA VAL A 28 -2.38 7.30 -12.49
C VAL A 28 -2.84 7.46 -13.93
N GLU A 29 -4.15 7.36 -14.21
CA GLU A 29 -4.70 7.61 -15.55
C GLU A 29 -4.34 9.01 -16.06
N LEU A 30 -4.48 10.04 -15.23
CA LEU A 30 -4.19 11.43 -15.60
C LEU A 30 -2.69 11.64 -15.88
N ILE A 31 -1.81 11.04 -15.09
CA ILE A 31 -0.36 11.14 -15.31
C ILE A 31 0.04 10.43 -16.59
N ASN A 32 -0.47 9.23 -16.84
CA ASN A 32 -0.19 8.46 -18.05
C ASN A 32 -0.73 9.17 -19.31
N ALA A 33 -1.85 9.85 -19.20
CA ALA A 33 -2.39 10.68 -20.30
C ALA A 33 -1.45 11.86 -20.67
N GLN A 34 -0.60 12.31 -19.73
CA GLN A 34 0.42 13.35 -19.96
C GLN A 34 1.75 12.79 -20.47
N LYS A 35 1.79 11.54 -20.92
CA LYS A 35 2.98 10.84 -21.43
C LYS A 35 4.08 10.60 -20.37
N HIS A 36 3.72 10.56 -19.10
CA HIS A 36 4.56 10.06 -18.03
C HIS A 36 4.17 8.63 -17.68
N CYS A 37 5.13 7.86 -17.18
CA CYS A 37 4.88 6.49 -16.75
C CYS A 37 4.56 6.47 -15.25
N ALA A 38 3.33 6.15 -14.89
CA ALA A 38 2.91 6.01 -13.50
C ALA A 38 2.27 4.65 -13.25
N SER A 39 2.58 4.06 -12.11
CA SER A 39 2.00 2.81 -11.63
C SER A 39 1.55 2.90 -10.18
N VAL A 40 0.64 2.02 -9.79
CA VAL A 40 0.18 1.87 -8.41
C VAL A 40 0.37 0.43 -7.94
N HIS A 41 0.90 0.29 -6.74
CA HIS A 41 1.16 -1.00 -6.10
C HIS A 41 0.51 -1.02 -4.72
N SER A 42 -0.40 -1.96 -4.50
CA SER A 42 -0.91 -2.24 -3.15
C SER A 42 0.17 -2.96 -2.36
N TYR A 43 0.63 -2.35 -1.28
CA TYR A 43 1.68 -2.92 -0.43
C TYR A 43 1.28 -4.31 0.10
N GLY A 44 0.02 -4.44 0.54
CA GLY A 44 -0.51 -5.73 0.98
C GLY A 44 -0.55 -6.80 -0.11
N THR A 45 -0.76 -6.42 -1.37
CA THR A 45 -0.70 -7.37 -2.51
C THR A 45 0.73 -7.81 -2.76
N VAL A 46 1.69 -6.88 -2.77
CA VAL A 46 3.11 -7.23 -2.94
C VAL A 46 3.60 -8.14 -1.81
N MET A 47 3.19 -7.87 -0.56
CA MET A 47 3.47 -8.77 0.57
C MET A 47 2.88 -10.16 0.36
N MET A 48 1.65 -10.25 -0.18
CA MET A 48 1.02 -11.55 -0.49
C MET A 48 1.81 -12.34 -1.52
N ASP A 49 2.27 -11.67 -2.58
CA ASP A 49 3.07 -12.30 -3.62
C ASP A 49 4.38 -12.87 -3.05
N GLU A 50 5.02 -12.13 -2.14
CA GLU A 50 6.21 -12.62 -1.42
C GLU A 50 5.87 -13.77 -0.44
N ALA A 51 4.72 -13.69 0.23
CA ALA A 51 4.27 -14.72 1.16
C ALA A 51 3.87 -16.02 0.44
N ALA A 52 3.33 -15.95 -0.78
CA ALA A 52 3.00 -17.11 -1.60
C ALA A 52 4.24 -17.99 -1.87
N ASN A 53 5.41 -17.37 -2.01
CA ASN A 53 6.69 -18.08 -2.12
C ASN A 53 7.04 -18.84 -0.83
N ASN A 54 6.44 -18.49 0.30
CA ASN A 54 6.61 -19.10 1.63
C ASN A 54 5.39 -19.94 2.07
N GLN A 55 4.57 -20.39 1.12
CA GLN A 55 3.37 -21.26 1.34
C GLN A 55 2.24 -20.58 2.14
N VAL A 56 2.17 -19.29 2.23
CA VAL A 56 1.05 -18.54 2.82
C VAL A 56 0.07 -18.17 1.71
N SER A 57 -1.13 -18.75 1.74
CA SER A 57 -2.09 -18.69 0.62
C SER A 57 -3.18 -17.62 0.77
N ASP A 58 -3.29 -16.93 1.93
CA ASP A 58 -4.40 -16.03 2.22
C ASP A 58 -3.94 -14.77 2.96
N ARG A 59 -4.56 -13.63 2.62
CA ARG A 59 -4.32 -12.34 3.28
C ARG A 59 -4.64 -12.34 4.77
N ASP A 60 -5.67 -13.06 5.18
CA ASP A 60 -6.02 -13.15 6.59
C ASP A 60 -4.94 -13.92 7.35
N ASN A 61 -4.35 -14.94 6.74
CA ASN A 61 -3.22 -15.67 7.32
C ASN A 61 -1.96 -14.82 7.50
N LEU A 62 -1.75 -13.79 6.67
CA LEU A 62 -0.64 -12.85 6.86
C LEU A 62 -0.70 -12.12 8.20
N ARG A 63 -1.90 -11.75 8.64
CA ARG A 63 -2.12 -11.00 9.89
C ARG A 63 -1.87 -11.86 11.13
N HIS A 64 -1.98 -13.19 10.97
CA HIS A 64 -1.77 -14.17 12.03
C HIS A 64 -0.32 -14.71 12.08
N LEU A 65 0.54 -14.30 11.13
CA LEU A 65 1.96 -14.66 11.19
C LEU A 65 2.66 -13.98 12.38
N PRO A 66 3.69 -14.63 12.94
CA PRO A 66 4.55 -13.98 13.91
C PRO A 66 5.09 -12.63 13.39
N VAL A 67 5.20 -11.64 14.26
CA VAL A 67 5.65 -10.28 13.89
C VAL A 67 7.00 -10.29 13.17
N SER A 68 7.91 -11.19 13.55
CA SER A 68 9.19 -11.34 12.86
C SER A 68 9.07 -11.73 11.39
N GLN A 69 8.15 -12.64 11.07
CA GLN A 69 7.87 -13.04 9.70
C GLN A 69 7.16 -11.94 8.92
N GLN A 70 6.21 -11.25 9.55
CA GLN A 70 5.57 -10.09 8.94
C GLN A 70 6.58 -9.00 8.60
N LYS A 71 7.55 -8.71 9.49
CA LYS A 71 8.64 -7.75 9.24
C LYS A 71 9.50 -8.15 8.05
N GLU A 72 9.83 -9.43 7.92
CA GLU A 72 10.64 -9.90 6.79
C GLU A 72 9.90 -9.76 5.46
N LEU A 73 8.63 -10.15 5.42
CA LEU A 73 7.77 -9.95 4.23
C LEU A 73 7.62 -8.46 3.87
N GLN A 74 7.49 -7.60 4.88
CA GLN A 74 7.48 -6.15 4.65
C GLN A 74 8.76 -5.65 4.02
N LYS A 75 9.93 -6.12 4.46
CA LYS A 75 11.22 -5.75 3.87
C LYS A 75 11.34 -6.22 2.42
N GLN A 76 10.94 -7.46 2.14
CA GLN A 76 10.97 -8.02 0.78
C GLN A 76 10.06 -7.24 -0.17
N ALA A 77 8.83 -6.94 0.26
CA ALA A 77 7.91 -6.12 -0.51
C ALA A 77 8.46 -4.71 -0.77
N ALA A 78 9.06 -4.08 0.26
CA ALA A 78 9.66 -2.76 0.13
C ALA A 78 10.81 -2.75 -0.89
N LYS A 79 11.70 -3.74 -0.86
CA LYS A 79 12.80 -3.88 -1.83
C LYS A 79 12.28 -4.01 -3.25
N LYS A 80 11.28 -4.85 -3.45
CA LYS A 80 10.66 -5.07 -4.77
C LYS A 80 10.06 -3.80 -5.34
N ILE A 81 9.35 -3.02 -4.51
CA ILE A 81 8.80 -1.72 -4.91
C ILE A 81 9.91 -0.68 -5.15
N ALA A 82 10.97 -0.70 -4.33
CA ALA A 82 12.09 0.24 -4.47
C ALA A 82 12.82 0.11 -5.81
N GLU A 83 12.82 -1.08 -6.42
CA GLU A 83 13.45 -1.38 -7.70
C GLU A 83 12.63 -0.94 -8.92
N LEU A 84 11.38 -0.51 -8.74
CA LEU A 84 10.52 -0.05 -9.83
C LEU A 84 11.08 1.24 -10.45
N THR A 85 10.98 1.35 -11.77
CA THR A 85 11.64 2.40 -12.56
C THR A 85 10.69 3.39 -13.23
N ASP A 86 9.40 3.30 -12.95
CA ASP A 86 8.40 4.26 -13.45
C ASP A 86 8.71 5.69 -12.98
N ASP A 87 8.26 6.70 -13.72
CA ASP A 87 8.45 8.11 -13.36
C ASP A 87 7.79 8.44 -12.03
N VAL A 88 6.60 7.86 -11.80
CA VAL A 88 5.86 7.99 -10.54
C VAL A 88 5.35 6.61 -10.08
N VAL A 89 5.80 6.17 -8.92
CA VAL A 89 5.33 4.94 -8.27
C VAL A 89 4.47 5.31 -7.09
N PHE A 90 3.19 4.93 -7.13
CA PHE A 90 2.28 5.05 -6.00
C PHE A 90 2.30 3.75 -5.19
N VAL A 91 2.43 3.88 -3.88
CA VAL A 91 2.37 2.77 -2.92
C VAL A 91 1.13 2.96 -2.05
N ASP A 92 0.10 2.15 -2.30
CA ASP A 92 -1.14 2.15 -1.51
C ASP A 92 -0.96 1.24 -0.30
N THR A 93 -1.07 1.81 0.90
CA THR A 93 -0.93 1.07 2.15
C THR A 93 -1.85 1.63 3.25
N HIS A 94 -1.82 0.97 4.40
CA HIS A 94 -2.49 1.42 5.61
C HIS A 94 -1.47 1.96 6.61
N ALA A 95 -1.83 2.99 7.38
CA ALA A 95 -0.98 3.51 8.44
C ALA A 95 -0.81 2.47 9.56
N PHE A 96 -1.90 1.77 9.90
CA PHE A 96 -1.91 0.72 10.92
C PHE A 96 -2.66 -0.52 10.42
N ILE A 97 -2.19 -1.67 10.87
CA ILE A 97 -2.77 -2.99 10.59
C ILE A 97 -3.16 -3.60 11.93
N SER A 98 -4.40 -4.09 12.04
CA SER A 98 -4.84 -4.89 13.19
C SER A 98 -4.27 -6.30 13.08
N THR A 99 -3.63 -6.77 14.13
CA THR A 99 -3.06 -8.11 14.27
C THR A 99 -3.51 -8.74 15.58
N ASP A 100 -3.25 -10.02 15.78
CA ASP A 100 -3.55 -10.74 17.03
C ASP A 100 -2.80 -10.15 18.23
N GLU A 101 -1.66 -9.50 18.00
CA GLU A 101 -0.82 -8.86 19.03
C GLU A 101 -1.17 -7.38 19.25
N GLY A 102 -2.18 -6.85 18.52
CA GLY A 102 -2.61 -5.45 18.57
C GLY A 102 -2.39 -4.71 17.25
N PHE A 103 -2.25 -3.39 17.31
CA PHE A 103 -2.02 -2.58 16.12
C PHE A 103 -0.54 -2.55 15.77
N TYR A 104 -0.24 -2.87 14.52
CA TYR A 104 1.11 -2.85 13.96
C TYR A 104 1.22 -1.76 12.87
N PRO A 105 2.33 -1.01 12.81
CA PRO A 105 2.52 -0.03 11.75
C PRO A 105 2.54 -0.69 10.36
N GLY A 106 1.67 -0.22 9.47
CA GLY A 106 1.68 -0.66 8.06
C GLY A 106 2.85 -0.07 7.27
N LEU A 107 3.45 1.01 7.80
CA LEU A 107 4.62 1.67 7.24
C LEU A 107 5.67 1.90 8.33
N PRO A 108 6.32 0.84 8.86
CA PRO A 108 7.32 0.98 9.89
C PRO A 108 8.61 1.61 9.36
N TYR A 109 9.45 2.14 10.25
CA TYR A 109 10.66 2.87 9.90
C TYR A 109 11.59 2.12 8.94
N HIS A 110 11.79 0.81 9.14
CA HIS A 110 12.63 0.01 8.25
C HIS A 110 12.09 -0.08 6.82
N VAL A 111 10.77 0.00 6.63
CA VAL A 111 10.13 0.05 5.31
C VAL A 111 10.35 1.41 4.66
N ILE A 112 10.19 2.49 5.43
CA ILE A 112 10.46 3.85 4.95
C ILE A 112 11.92 3.99 4.50
N GLN A 113 12.87 3.43 5.23
CA GLN A 113 14.29 3.46 4.87
C GLN A 113 14.58 2.74 3.54
N ILE A 114 13.86 1.65 3.24
CA ILE A 114 14.05 0.89 2.00
C ILE A 114 13.33 1.58 0.83
N LEU A 115 12.10 2.06 1.05
CA LEU A 115 11.29 2.70 0.01
C LEU A 115 11.84 4.07 -0.39
N GLU A 116 12.40 4.82 0.57
CA GLU A 116 12.83 6.21 0.36
C GLU A 116 11.76 7.05 -0.35
N PRO A 117 10.55 7.17 0.24
CA PRO A 117 9.46 7.88 -0.40
C PRO A 117 9.78 9.37 -0.55
N THR A 118 9.43 9.94 -1.69
CA THR A 118 9.55 11.38 -1.94
C THR A 118 8.37 12.16 -1.38
N HIS A 119 7.19 11.50 -1.29
CA HIS A 119 5.96 12.10 -0.79
C HIS A 119 5.19 11.10 0.07
N LEU A 120 4.54 11.61 1.10
CA LEU A 120 3.60 10.87 1.94
C LEU A 120 2.26 11.59 1.92
N ILE A 121 1.21 10.91 1.49
CA ILE A 121 -0.14 11.44 1.41
C ILE A 121 -1.06 10.64 2.33
N ALA A 122 -1.73 11.32 3.26
CA ALA A 122 -2.76 10.72 4.09
C ALA A 122 -4.15 11.11 3.56
N ILE A 123 -4.99 10.10 3.33
CA ILE A 123 -6.37 10.30 2.90
C ILE A 123 -7.31 9.99 4.07
N SER A 124 -8.20 10.91 4.36
CA SER A 124 -9.23 10.75 5.37
C SER A 124 -10.61 11.09 4.80
N ALA A 125 -11.64 10.58 5.44
CA ALA A 125 -13.03 10.91 5.17
C ALA A 125 -13.82 10.90 6.48
N ARG A 126 -15.05 11.42 6.47
CA ARG A 126 -15.91 11.39 7.66
C ARG A 126 -16.21 9.94 8.05
N PRO A 127 -16.23 9.63 9.36
CA PRO A 127 -16.47 8.26 9.83
C PRO A 127 -17.75 7.63 9.27
N GLU A 128 -18.82 8.41 9.14
CA GLU A 128 -20.10 7.96 8.62
C GLU A 128 -19.99 7.54 7.14
N GLU A 129 -19.22 8.26 6.34
CA GLU A 129 -18.98 7.92 4.94
C GLU A 129 -18.18 6.62 4.81
N ILE A 130 -17.17 6.46 5.65
CA ILE A 130 -16.36 5.23 5.68
C ILE A 130 -17.20 4.04 6.10
N TYR A 131 -18.01 4.19 7.15
CA TYR A 131 -18.91 3.15 7.63
C TYR A 131 -19.90 2.72 6.54
N ASN A 132 -20.57 3.68 5.90
CA ASN A 132 -21.53 3.38 4.85
C ASN A 132 -20.90 2.67 3.63
N ARG A 133 -19.67 3.03 3.26
CA ARG A 133 -18.92 2.35 2.19
C ARG A 133 -18.57 0.91 2.59
N ARG A 134 -18.14 0.70 3.83
CA ARG A 134 -17.81 -0.64 4.33
C ARG A 134 -19.03 -1.56 4.40
N MET A 135 -20.18 -1.02 4.80
CA MET A 135 -21.43 -1.78 4.84
C MET A 135 -21.94 -2.20 3.46
N LYS A 136 -21.61 -1.43 2.41
CA LYS A 136 -21.96 -1.76 1.01
C LYS A 136 -20.95 -2.71 0.35
N ASP A 137 -19.77 -2.87 0.93
CA ASP A 137 -18.69 -3.69 0.38
C ASP A 137 -18.74 -5.09 1.01
N ASP A 138 -19.65 -5.93 0.52
CA ASP A 138 -19.83 -7.32 0.97
C ASP A 138 -18.69 -8.25 0.52
N SER A 139 -17.76 -7.75 -0.33
CA SER A 139 -16.68 -8.55 -0.90
C SER A 139 -15.53 -8.84 0.06
N ARG A 140 -15.50 -8.16 1.22
CA ARG A 140 -14.44 -8.29 2.23
C ARG A 140 -15.01 -8.40 3.63
N ASN A 141 -14.60 -9.46 4.33
CA ASN A 141 -14.87 -9.58 5.76
C ASN A 141 -13.98 -8.56 6.51
N ARG A 142 -14.55 -7.41 6.87
CA ARG A 142 -13.87 -6.33 7.60
C ARG A 142 -14.51 -6.18 8.96
N ASP A 143 -13.71 -5.94 9.99
CA ASP A 143 -14.19 -5.52 11.29
C ASP A 143 -15.03 -4.23 11.13
N LYS A 144 -16.29 -4.31 11.53
CA LYS A 144 -17.27 -3.25 11.36
C LYS A 144 -17.21 -2.27 12.52
#